data_eefe7197d437ca65c1f7844f3caad3ec
#
_entry.id   eefe7197d437ca65c1f7844f3caad3ec
#
_cell.length_a   1.000
_cell.length_b   1.000
_cell.length_c   1.000
_cell.angle_alpha   90.00
_cell.angle_beta   90.00
_cell.angle_gamma   90.00
#
_symmetry.space_group_name_H-M   'P 1'
#
loop_
_entity.id
_entity.type
_entity.pdbx_description
1 polymer ?
#
loop_
_entity_poly.entity_id
_entity_poly.type
_entity_poly.pdbx_seq_one_letter_code
_entity_poly.pdbx_strand_id
1 'polypeptide(L)'
;MYAITPFNFTAIAANLPASAALMGNTVIWKPSDSQMYSAKVIMDIFKEAGLPNGVINLISGDPQMISDLILQHPEFSGLHFTGSTQVFKNLWQQIGNHIHLYKTFPKIVGETGGKNFILAHHSASIEGLTTAIIRGGFEYQGQKCSAASRIYLPKSIADEVISKLKTEIATLQTG
;
A
#
# COMPACT_ATOMS: atom_id res chain seq x y z
N MET A 1 -18.53 1.21 -1.97
CA MET A 1 -17.12 1.53 -1.62
C MET A 1 -16.19 1.18 -2.77
N TYR A 2 -15.15 1.98 -3.02
CA TYR A 2 -14.11 1.72 -4.01
C TYR A 2 -12.80 1.37 -3.31
N ALA A 3 -12.28 0.18 -3.52
CA ALA A 3 -11.01 -0.28 -2.96
C ALA A 3 -9.95 -0.36 -4.06
N ILE A 4 -8.83 0.36 -3.88
CA ILE A 4 -7.68 0.35 -4.78
C ILE A 4 -6.48 -0.16 -4.01
N THR A 5 -5.88 -1.26 -4.48
CA THR A 5 -4.82 -1.94 -3.75
C THR A 5 -3.50 -1.97 -4.53
N PRO A 6 -2.36 -1.88 -3.80
CA PRO A 6 -1.04 -1.79 -4.40
C PRO A 6 -0.53 -3.15 -4.87
N PHE A 7 0.64 -3.13 -5.53
CA PHE A 7 1.27 -4.35 -6.05
C PHE A 7 2.14 -5.09 -5.02
N ASN A 8 2.58 -4.40 -3.97
CA ASN A 8 3.69 -4.85 -3.13
C ASN A 8 3.31 -5.73 -1.93
N PHE A 9 2.01 -5.82 -1.58
CA PHE A 9 1.54 -6.62 -0.45
C PHE A 9 0.23 -7.33 -0.75
N THR A 10 0.26 -8.65 -0.81
CA THR A 10 -0.93 -9.49 -0.96
C THR A 10 -1.91 -9.35 0.22
N ALA A 11 -1.38 -9.21 1.44
CA ALA A 11 -2.22 -9.00 2.62
C ALA A 11 -3.01 -7.68 2.55
N ILE A 12 -2.40 -6.59 2.06
CA ILE A 12 -3.09 -5.31 1.84
C ILE A 12 -4.15 -5.45 0.75
N ALA A 13 -3.85 -6.19 -0.31
CA ALA A 13 -4.80 -6.44 -1.39
C ALA A 13 -6.07 -7.15 -0.90
N ALA A 14 -5.96 -8.08 0.03
CA ALA A 14 -7.10 -8.73 0.67
C ALA A 14 -7.80 -7.81 1.69
N ASN A 15 -7.03 -7.09 2.49
CA ASN A 15 -7.54 -6.31 3.62
C ASN A 15 -8.46 -5.15 3.18
N LEU A 16 -8.08 -4.38 2.17
CA LEU A 16 -8.84 -3.18 1.80
C LEU A 16 -10.29 -3.50 1.39
N PRO A 17 -10.55 -4.42 0.44
CA PRO A 17 -11.92 -4.79 0.11
C PRO A 17 -12.62 -5.53 1.24
N ALA A 18 -11.92 -6.43 1.96
CA ALA A 18 -12.53 -7.24 3.01
C ALA A 18 -12.98 -6.39 4.20
N SER A 19 -12.16 -5.41 4.65
CA SER A 19 -12.54 -4.54 5.79
C SER A 19 -13.81 -3.74 5.50
N ALA A 20 -13.96 -3.21 4.28
CA ALA A 20 -15.17 -2.51 3.88
C ALA A 20 -16.39 -3.44 3.80
N ALA A 21 -16.21 -4.65 3.27
CA ALA A 21 -17.27 -5.65 3.17
C ALA A 21 -17.74 -6.15 4.55
N LEU A 22 -16.82 -6.40 5.48
CA LEU A 22 -17.13 -6.79 6.86
C LEU A 22 -17.94 -5.74 7.61
N MET A 23 -17.81 -4.46 7.23
CA MET A 23 -18.61 -3.37 7.75
C MET A 23 -19.93 -3.15 7.00
N GLY A 24 -20.37 -4.13 6.22
CA GLY A 24 -21.68 -4.12 5.55
C GLY A 24 -21.75 -3.34 4.24
N ASN A 25 -20.61 -3.07 3.61
CA ASN A 25 -20.59 -2.35 2.33
C ASN A 25 -20.44 -3.32 1.14
N THR A 26 -20.97 -2.93 -0.01
CA THR A 26 -20.54 -3.51 -1.27
C THR A 26 -19.28 -2.81 -1.79
N VAL A 27 -18.40 -3.55 -2.42
CA VAL A 27 -17.07 -3.08 -2.82
C VAL A 27 -16.82 -3.36 -4.29
N ILE A 28 -16.36 -2.35 -5.00
CA ILE A 28 -15.66 -2.49 -6.28
C ILE A 28 -14.17 -2.48 -5.95
N TRP A 29 -13.47 -3.56 -6.28
CA TRP A 29 -12.06 -3.74 -5.98
C TRP A 29 -11.23 -3.72 -7.26
N LYS A 30 -10.36 -2.71 -7.40
CA LYS A 30 -9.39 -2.59 -8.48
C LYS A 30 -7.98 -2.75 -7.92
N PRO A 31 -7.36 -3.94 -8.04
CA PRO A 31 -5.96 -4.14 -7.68
C PRO A 31 -5.02 -3.51 -8.71
N SER A 32 -3.74 -3.36 -8.35
CA SER A 32 -2.68 -3.10 -9.32
C SER A 32 -2.62 -4.22 -10.36
N ASP A 33 -2.36 -3.86 -11.61
CA ASP A 33 -2.30 -4.84 -12.71
C ASP A 33 -1.21 -5.89 -12.48
N SER A 34 -0.09 -5.50 -11.86
CA SER A 34 1.00 -6.42 -11.47
C SER A 34 0.60 -7.42 -10.37
N GLN A 35 -0.54 -7.22 -9.70
CA GLN A 35 -1.05 -8.10 -8.64
C GLN A 35 -2.35 -8.82 -9.02
N MET A 36 -2.75 -8.77 -10.26
CA MET A 36 -4.04 -9.32 -10.72
C MET A 36 -4.17 -10.83 -10.45
N TYR A 37 -3.09 -11.59 -10.60
CA TYR A 37 -3.10 -13.03 -10.34
C TYR A 37 -3.39 -13.35 -8.87
N SER A 38 -2.67 -12.71 -7.94
CA SER A 38 -2.93 -12.92 -6.50
C SER A 38 -4.29 -12.38 -6.06
N ALA A 39 -4.76 -11.28 -6.66
CA ALA A 39 -6.10 -10.77 -6.42
C ALA A 39 -7.19 -11.77 -6.84
N LYS A 40 -7.00 -12.44 -7.99
CA LYS A 40 -7.92 -13.51 -8.44
C LYS A 40 -7.94 -14.67 -7.45
N VAL A 41 -6.77 -15.12 -6.97
CA VAL A 41 -6.68 -16.20 -5.98
C VAL A 41 -7.38 -15.80 -4.67
N ILE A 42 -7.19 -14.57 -4.21
CA ILE A 42 -7.89 -14.04 -3.02
C ILE A 42 -9.41 -14.06 -3.22
N MET A 43 -9.90 -13.66 -4.40
CA MET A 43 -11.33 -13.73 -4.70
C MET A 43 -11.87 -15.15 -4.69
N ASP A 44 -11.09 -16.12 -5.18
CA ASP A 44 -11.50 -17.52 -5.14
C ASP A 44 -11.58 -18.02 -3.69
N ILE A 45 -10.61 -17.68 -2.85
CA ILE A 45 -10.63 -17.99 -1.42
C ILE A 45 -11.86 -17.35 -0.74
N PHE A 46 -12.18 -16.10 -1.03
CA PHE A 46 -13.38 -15.45 -0.49
C PHE A 46 -14.67 -16.17 -0.90
N LYS A 47 -14.76 -16.61 -2.15
CA LYS A 47 -15.92 -17.38 -2.64
C LYS A 47 -16.04 -18.74 -1.96
N GLU A 48 -14.93 -19.47 -1.82
CA GLU A 48 -14.89 -20.74 -1.09
C GLU A 48 -15.26 -20.57 0.39
N ALA A 49 -14.89 -19.45 1.00
CA ALA A 49 -15.28 -19.09 2.36
C ALA A 49 -16.75 -18.66 2.48
N GLY A 50 -17.50 -18.60 1.38
CA GLY A 50 -18.93 -18.28 1.39
C GLY A 50 -19.25 -16.79 1.18
N LEU A 51 -18.33 -15.99 0.66
CA LEU A 51 -18.62 -14.59 0.31
C LEU A 51 -19.77 -14.53 -0.71
N PRO A 52 -20.89 -13.86 -0.40
CA PRO A 52 -22.01 -13.74 -1.32
C PRO A 52 -21.62 -12.98 -2.60
N ASN A 53 -22.21 -13.35 -3.72
CA ASN A 53 -22.01 -12.65 -4.98
C ASN A 53 -22.43 -11.17 -4.87
N GLY A 54 -21.64 -10.28 -5.47
CA GLY A 54 -21.93 -8.86 -5.48
C GLY A 54 -21.43 -8.07 -4.26
N VAL A 55 -20.97 -8.75 -3.19
CA VAL A 55 -20.40 -8.04 -2.02
C VAL A 55 -19.03 -7.45 -2.36
N ILE A 56 -18.12 -8.25 -2.91
CA ILE A 56 -16.84 -7.75 -3.43
C ILE A 56 -16.79 -8.07 -4.94
N ASN A 57 -16.58 -7.06 -5.76
CA ASN A 57 -16.54 -7.15 -7.21
C ASN A 57 -15.14 -6.79 -7.69
N LEU A 58 -14.36 -7.81 -8.07
CA LEU A 58 -13.01 -7.63 -8.63
C LEU A 58 -13.11 -7.17 -10.08
N ILE A 59 -12.46 -6.06 -10.41
CA ILE A 59 -12.43 -5.50 -11.75
C ILE A 59 -11.00 -5.23 -12.23
N SER A 60 -10.81 -5.26 -13.54
CA SER A 60 -9.55 -4.88 -14.21
C SER A 60 -9.86 -3.94 -15.37
N GLY A 61 -8.86 -3.18 -15.79
CA GLY A 61 -8.96 -2.24 -16.92
C GLY A 61 -8.23 -0.94 -16.64
N ASP A 62 -8.40 0.02 -17.54
CA ASP A 62 -7.76 1.33 -17.42
C ASP A 62 -8.13 2.02 -16.10
N PRO A 63 -7.13 2.35 -15.25
CA PRO A 63 -7.39 2.86 -13.91
C PRO A 63 -8.03 4.25 -13.91
N GLN A 64 -7.76 5.08 -14.92
CA GLN A 64 -8.35 6.40 -15.02
C GLN A 64 -9.83 6.31 -15.39
N MET A 65 -10.14 5.55 -16.44
CA MET A 65 -11.52 5.35 -16.91
C MET A 65 -12.40 4.75 -15.81
N ILE A 66 -11.89 3.73 -15.11
CA ILE A 66 -12.62 3.08 -14.01
C ILE A 66 -12.88 4.09 -12.88
N SER A 67 -11.85 4.85 -12.49
CA SER A 67 -11.99 5.84 -11.41
C SER A 67 -12.97 6.95 -11.79
N ASP A 68 -12.90 7.46 -13.02
CA ASP A 68 -13.82 8.50 -13.51
C ASP A 68 -15.28 8.04 -13.45
N LEU A 69 -15.57 6.81 -13.85
CA LEU A 69 -16.92 6.25 -13.78
C LEU A 69 -17.41 6.08 -12.33
N ILE A 70 -16.57 5.53 -11.46
CA ILE A 70 -16.96 5.26 -10.06
C ILE A 70 -17.12 6.56 -9.27
N LEU A 71 -16.18 7.51 -9.42
CA LEU A 71 -16.18 8.76 -8.66
C LEU A 71 -17.25 9.79 -9.11
N GLN A 72 -17.91 9.54 -10.21
CA GLN A 72 -19.07 10.35 -10.65
C GLN A 72 -20.41 9.71 -10.26
N HIS A 73 -20.38 8.51 -9.71
CA HIS A 73 -21.62 7.79 -9.42
C HIS A 73 -22.28 8.30 -8.13
N PRO A 74 -23.60 8.62 -8.11
CA PRO A 74 -24.27 9.15 -6.93
C PRO A 74 -24.23 8.26 -5.68
N GLU A 75 -24.13 6.94 -5.86
CA GLU A 75 -24.02 5.95 -4.78
C GLU A 75 -22.57 5.75 -4.29
N PHE A 76 -21.60 6.52 -4.81
CA PHE A 76 -20.24 6.48 -4.30
C PHE A 76 -20.22 6.91 -2.83
N SER A 77 -19.82 6.00 -1.94
CA SER A 77 -19.87 6.23 -0.50
C SER A 77 -18.49 6.23 0.17
N GLY A 78 -17.43 5.91 -0.57
CA GLY A 78 -16.08 6.03 -0.04
C GLY A 78 -15.00 5.33 -0.85
N LEU A 79 -13.76 5.76 -0.56
CA LEU A 79 -12.52 5.28 -1.13
C LEU A 79 -11.65 4.65 -0.04
N HIS A 80 -11.19 3.42 -0.26
CA HIS A 80 -10.13 2.79 0.53
C HIS A 80 -8.93 2.55 -0.39
N PHE A 81 -7.86 3.30 -0.20
CA PHE A 81 -6.74 3.40 -1.13
C PHE A 81 -5.40 3.07 -0.45
N THR A 82 -4.59 2.27 -1.09
CA THR A 82 -3.16 2.17 -0.81
C THR A 82 -2.39 2.22 -2.12
N GLY A 83 -1.45 3.16 -2.23
CA GLY A 83 -0.67 3.35 -3.45
C GLY A 83 0.18 4.61 -3.43
N SER A 84 0.42 5.22 -4.61
CA SER A 84 1.24 6.41 -4.68
C SER A 84 0.51 7.67 -4.17
N THR A 85 1.26 8.55 -3.52
CA THR A 85 0.74 9.82 -3.01
C THR A 85 0.12 10.69 -4.11
N GLN A 86 0.70 10.67 -5.31
CA GLN A 86 0.18 11.47 -6.42
C GLN A 86 -1.19 10.98 -6.89
N VAL A 87 -1.35 9.67 -7.02
CA VAL A 87 -2.66 9.07 -7.39
C VAL A 87 -3.70 9.38 -6.32
N PHE A 88 -3.36 9.25 -5.03
CA PHE A 88 -4.26 9.57 -3.94
C PHE A 88 -4.73 11.04 -3.97
N LYS A 89 -3.80 11.99 -4.20
CA LYS A 89 -4.15 13.40 -4.34
C LYS A 89 -5.12 13.65 -5.50
N ASN A 90 -4.90 13.02 -6.65
CA ASN A 90 -5.77 13.15 -7.80
C ASN A 90 -7.17 12.58 -7.53
N LEU A 91 -7.26 11.42 -6.90
CA LEU A 91 -8.55 10.82 -6.51
C LEU A 91 -9.29 11.70 -5.51
N TRP A 92 -8.58 12.23 -4.51
CA TRP A 92 -9.18 13.14 -3.53
C TRP A 92 -9.70 14.41 -4.18
N GLN A 93 -8.94 15.00 -5.09
CA GLN A 93 -9.40 16.17 -5.86
C GLN A 93 -10.65 15.85 -6.68
N GLN A 94 -10.68 14.71 -7.37
CA GLN A 94 -11.87 14.28 -8.13
C GLN A 94 -13.10 14.11 -7.23
N ILE A 95 -12.94 13.46 -6.07
CA ILE A 95 -14.02 13.31 -5.08
C ILE A 95 -14.55 14.70 -4.66
N GLY A 96 -13.65 15.64 -4.36
CA GLY A 96 -14.03 17.01 -4.00
C GLY A 96 -14.79 17.73 -5.11
N ASN A 97 -14.38 17.54 -6.36
CA ASN A 97 -15.06 18.15 -7.51
C ASN A 97 -16.47 17.59 -7.74
N HIS A 98 -16.73 16.36 -7.32
CA HIS A 98 -18.01 15.68 -7.54
C HIS A 98 -18.89 15.60 -6.29
N ILE A 99 -18.54 16.32 -5.22
CA ILE A 99 -19.25 16.24 -3.92
C ILE A 99 -20.75 16.53 -4.04
N HIS A 100 -21.16 17.34 -5.01
CA HIS A 100 -22.55 17.70 -5.28
C HIS A 100 -23.39 16.57 -5.88
N LEU A 101 -22.75 15.48 -6.38
CA LEU A 101 -23.42 14.32 -6.95
C LEU A 101 -23.80 13.27 -5.92
N TYR A 102 -23.10 13.23 -4.77
CA TYR A 102 -23.19 12.11 -3.84
C TYR A 102 -24.40 12.19 -2.92
N LYS A 103 -25.04 11.04 -2.70
CA LYS A 103 -26.14 10.91 -1.74
C LYS A 103 -25.68 10.96 -0.28
N THR A 104 -24.40 10.67 0.00
CA THR A 104 -23.80 10.69 1.34
C THR A 104 -22.42 11.35 1.30
N PHE A 105 -21.88 11.70 2.46
CA PHE A 105 -20.49 12.16 2.55
C PHE A 105 -19.52 10.99 2.42
N PRO A 106 -18.73 10.90 1.32
CA PRO A 106 -17.82 9.78 1.12
C PRO A 106 -16.74 9.68 2.20
N LYS A 107 -16.46 8.48 2.67
CA LYS A 107 -15.33 8.21 3.55
C LYS A 107 -14.08 8.04 2.71
N ILE A 108 -12.99 8.69 3.08
CA ILE A 108 -11.71 8.61 2.35
C ILE A 108 -10.65 8.09 3.31
N VAL A 109 -10.12 6.93 3.02
CA VAL A 109 -9.00 6.31 3.75
C VAL A 109 -7.87 6.09 2.76
N GLY A 110 -6.72 6.69 3.01
CA GLY A 110 -5.56 6.60 2.13
C GLY A 110 -4.27 6.31 2.87
N GLU A 111 -3.60 5.25 2.44
CA GLU A 111 -2.23 4.93 2.80
C GLU A 111 -1.33 5.16 1.59
N THR A 112 -0.29 5.96 1.76
CA THR A 112 0.62 6.32 0.68
C THR A 112 2.08 6.08 1.05
N GLY A 113 2.99 6.42 0.15
CA GLY A 113 4.43 6.33 0.40
C GLY A 113 4.89 7.23 1.54
N GLY A 114 6.03 6.90 2.13
CA GLY A 114 6.63 7.63 3.23
C GLY A 114 8.14 7.83 3.05
N LYS A 115 8.72 8.57 3.99
CA LYS A 115 10.17 8.79 4.16
C LYS A 115 10.60 8.32 5.55
N ASN A 116 10.42 7.02 5.80
CA ASN A 116 10.70 6.40 7.09
C ASN A 116 12.20 6.43 7.41
N PHE A 117 12.52 6.34 8.68
CA PHE A 117 13.90 6.44 9.13
C PHE A 117 14.21 5.45 10.26
N ILE A 118 15.49 5.18 10.43
CA ILE A 118 16.04 4.53 11.61
C ILE A 118 16.82 5.57 12.39
N LEU A 119 16.52 5.74 13.68
CA LEU A 119 17.27 6.57 14.62
C LEU A 119 18.00 5.65 15.60
N ALA A 120 19.34 5.61 15.52
CA ALA A 120 20.15 4.79 16.38
C ALA A 120 20.63 5.54 17.62
N HIS A 121 20.68 4.85 18.76
CA HIS A 121 21.34 5.30 19.97
C HIS A 121 22.77 4.75 20.02
N HIS A 122 23.68 5.42 20.74
CA HIS A 122 25.10 5.03 20.83
C HIS A 122 25.32 3.63 21.44
N SER A 123 24.35 3.10 22.19
CA SER A 123 24.40 1.76 22.77
C SER A 123 23.77 0.69 21.86
N ALA A 124 23.42 1.02 20.63
CA ALA A 124 22.87 0.03 19.71
C ALA A 124 23.91 -1.03 19.34
N SER A 125 23.48 -2.29 19.23
CA SER A 125 24.32 -3.34 18.67
C SER A 125 24.63 -3.05 17.21
N ILE A 126 25.90 -3.03 16.84
CA ILE A 126 26.35 -2.76 15.47
C ILE A 126 25.79 -3.80 14.50
N GLU A 127 25.84 -5.10 14.86
CA GLU A 127 25.29 -6.19 14.06
C GLU A 127 23.78 -6.04 13.87
N GLY A 128 23.05 -5.86 14.97
CA GLY A 128 21.60 -5.70 14.94
C GLY A 128 21.17 -4.49 14.12
N LEU A 129 21.90 -3.37 14.27
CA LEU A 129 21.63 -2.14 13.53
C LEU A 129 21.93 -2.30 12.03
N THR A 130 23.05 -2.92 11.67
CA THR A 130 23.40 -3.20 10.27
C THR A 130 22.34 -4.07 9.60
N THR A 131 21.93 -5.17 10.27
CA THR A 131 20.85 -6.02 9.77
C THR A 131 19.53 -5.27 9.61
N ALA A 132 19.16 -4.45 10.60
CA ALA A 132 17.93 -3.65 10.55
C ALA A 132 17.95 -2.64 9.39
N ILE A 133 19.10 -2.01 9.13
CA ILE A 133 19.26 -1.07 8.02
C ILE A 133 19.12 -1.78 6.67
N ILE A 134 19.78 -2.92 6.49
CA ILE A 134 19.73 -3.70 5.24
C ILE A 134 18.31 -4.19 4.99
N ARG A 135 17.69 -4.84 5.95
CA ARG A 135 16.33 -5.34 5.80
C ARG A 135 15.31 -4.20 5.62
N GLY A 136 15.43 -3.15 6.43
CA GLY A 136 14.52 -2.00 6.38
C GLY A 136 14.62 -1.19 5.09
N GLY A 137 15.81 -1.12 4.48
CA GLY A 137 16.05 -0.32 3.28
C GLY A 137 15.94 -1.08 1.97
N PHE A 138 16.34 -2.36 1.93
CA PHE A 138 16.52 -3.10 0.67
C PHE A 138 15.59 -4.30 0.49
N GLU A 139 14.92 -4.78 1.55
CA GLU A 139 13.98 -5.89 1.42
C GLU A 139 12.88 -5.56 0.40
N TYR A 140 12.61 -6.49 -0.51
CA TYR A 140 11.70 -6.29 -1.64
C TYR A 140 12.07 -5.04 -2.48
N GLN A 141 13.37 -4.84 -2.75
CA GLN A 141 13.96 -3.69 -3.48
C GLN A 141 13.55 -2.33 -2.90
N GLY A 142 13.24 -2.24 -1.61
CA GLY A 142 12.75 -1.03 -0.97
C GLY A 142 11.33 -0.60 -1.41
N GLN A 143 10.60 -1.46 -2.10
CA GLN A 143 9.25 -1.17 -2.61
C GLN A 143 8.17 -1.32 -1.53
N LYS A 144 8.39 -0.67 -0.40
CA LYS A 144 7.48 -0.66 0.75
C LYS A 144 7.20 0.77 1.19
N CYS A 145 5.97 1.07 1.57
CA CYS A 145 5.61 2.35 2.20
C CYS A 145 6.39 2.60 3.50
N SER A 146 6.84 1.51 4.16
CA SER A 146 7.62 1.51 5.41
C SER A 146 9.13 1.38 5.20
N ALA A 147 9.66 1.34 3.98
CA ALA A 147 11.09 1.21 3.73
C ALA A 147 11.87 2.38 4.35
N ALA A 148 12.96 2.05 5.05
CA ALA A 148 13.83 3.06 5.65
C ALA A 148 14.66 3.75 4.56
N SER A 149 14.44 5.04 4.37
CA SER A 149 15.16 5.87 3.39
C SER A 149 16.17 6.83 4.03
N ARG A 150 16.21 6.89 5.36
CA ARG A 150 17.14 7.72 6.13
C ARG A 150 17.62 6.96 7.36
N ILE A 151 18.92 7.10 7.65
CA ILE A 151 19.51 6.50 8.84
C ILE A 151 20.25 7.62 9.60
N TYR A 152 19.88 7.82 10.87
CA TYR A 152 20.52 8.76 11.76
C TYR A 152 21.41 7.99 12.73
N LEU A 153 22.73 8.19 12.60
CA LEU A 153 23.74 7.50 13.40
C LEU A 153 24.44 8.48 14.33
N PRO A 154 24.69 8.12 15.61
CA PRO A 154 25.61 8.84 16.45
C PRO A 154 27.03 8.76 15.88
N LYS A 155 27.79 9.86 15.98
CA LYS A 155 29.16 9.93 15.46
C LYS A 155 30.06 8.81 16.03
N SER A 156 29.81 8.39 17.29
CA SER A 156 30.60 7.37 17.97
C SER A 156 30.57 5.97 17.35
N ILE A 157 29.52 5.66 16.58
CA ILE A 157 29.34 4.33 15.95
C ILE A 157 29.22 4.42 14.42
N ALA A 158 29.18 5.62 13.87
CA ALA A 158 28.87 5.83 12.45
C ALA A 158 29.87 5.13 11.52
N ASP A 159 31.17 5.30 11.76
CA ASP A 159 32.21 4.75 10.88
C ASP A 159 32.19 3.21 10.86
N GLU A 160 31.99 2.58 12.03
CA GLU A 160 31.91 1.13 12.15
C GLU A 160 30.66 0.59 11.43
N VAL A 161 29.49 1.21 11.65
CA VAL A 161 28.23 0.83 10.97
C VAL A 161 28.38 0.98 9.46
N ILE A 162 28.93 2.10 8.98
CA ILE A 162 29.10 2.37 7.54
C ILE A 162 30.07 1.35 6.92
N SER A 163 31.16 1.02 7.59
CA SER A 163 32.10 0.01 7.09
C SER A 163 31.44 -1.35 6.94
N LYS A 164 30.69 -1.78 7.96
CA LYS A 164 29.98 -3.04 7.94
C LYS A 164 28.85 -3.06 6.88
N LEU A 165 28.09 -1.98 6.76
CA LEU A 165 27.08 -1.84 5.71
C LEU A 165 27.66 -1.97 4.30
N LYS A 166 28.83 -1.36 4.03
CA LYS A 166 29.49 -1.50 2.73
C LYS A 166 29.82 -2.95 2.40
N THR A 167 30.30 -3.71 3.38
CA THR A 167 30.59 -5.14 3.22
C THR A 167 29.34 -5.95 2.93
N GLU A 168 28.29 -5.76 3.72
CA GLU A 168 27.04 -6.50 3.57
C GLU A 168 26.29 -6.15 2.27
N ILE A 169 26.23 -4.85 1.93
CA ILE A 169 25.56 -4.40 0.68
C ILE A 169 26.26 -5.00 -0.55
N ALA A 170 27.60 -5.14 -0.51
CA ALA A 170 28.34 -5.76 -1.61
C ALA A 170 27.98 -7.24 -1.86
N THR A 171 27.35 -7.90 -0.90
CA THR A 171 26.88 -9.30 -1.04
C THR A 171 25.48 -9.40 -1.64
N LEU A 172 24.74 -8.29 -1.71
CA LEU A 172 23.38 -8.30 -2.25
C LEU A 172 23.41 -8.57 -3.75
N GLN A 173 22.59 -9.52 -4.18
CA GLN A 173 22.42 -9.85 -5.58
C GLN A 173 21.16 -9.17 -6.12
N THR A 174 21.29 -8.56 -7.28
CA THR A 174 20.16 -8.05 -8.06
C THR A 174 19.85 -9.04 -9.17
N GLY A 175 18.61 -9.50 -9.26
CA GLY A 175 18.10 -10.40 -10.29
C GLY A 175 17.42 -9.65 -11.42
#